data_9c3c63ce4227d412e9ed3206de1c55a4
#
_entry.id   9c3c63ce4227d412e9ed3206de1c55a4
#
_cell.length_a   1.000
_cell.length_b   1.000
_cell.length_c   1.000
_cell.angle_alpha   90.00
_cell.angle_beta   90.00
_cell.angle_gamma   90.00
#
_symmetry.space_group_name_H-M   'P 1'
#
loop_
_entity.id
_entity.type
_entity.pdbx_description
1 polymer ?
#
loop_
_entity_poly.entity_id
_entity_poly.type
_entity_poly.pdbx_seq_one_letter_code
_entity_poly.pdbx_strand_id
1 'polypeptide(L)'
;MPYKDTKEQKRAQAQWYQRNKDAIKERRSAARSEARKWVYDYKTKHSKCTDCKVAYPPHVLDFDHLANKSFGISRAIQQGMAIERIIEEIKKCEIVCSNCHRERTRSRMLES
;
A
#
# COMPACT_ATOMS: atom_id res chain seq x y z
N MET A 1 24.20 -17.74 -16.50
CA MET A 1 24.20 -17.03 -17.79
C MET A 1 23.08 -16.01 -17.83
N PRO A 2 23.36 -14.75 -18.06
CA PRO A 2 22.28 -13.78 -18.13
C PRO A 2 21.37 -14.09 -19.31
N TYR A 3 20.11 -14.21 -19.03
CA TYR A 3 19.09 -14.46 -20.02
C TYR A 3 18.74 -13.17 -20.73
N LYS A 4 18.91 -13.14 -22.05
CA LYS A 4 18.53 -11.99 -22.85
C LYS A 4 17.38 -12.37 -23.77
N ASP A 5 16.31 -11.58 -23.73
CA ASP A 5 15.20 -11.77 -24.63
C ASP A 5 15.62 -11.46 -26.06
N THR A 6 15.26 -12.33 -26.98
CA THR A 6 15.42 -12.07 -28.42
C THR A 6 14.37 -11.04 -28.87
N LYS A 7 14.57 -10.47 -30.08
CA LYS A 7 13.59 -9.57 -30.68
C LYS A 7 12.21 -10.24 -30.81
N GLU A 8 12.20 -11.53 -31.11
CA GLU A 8 10.96 -12.31 -31.25
C GLU A 8 10.24 -12.45 -29.92
N GLN A 9 10.99 -12.72 -28.84
CA GLN A 9 10.43 -12.82 -27.49
C GLN A 9 9.83 -11.48 -27.04
N LYS A 10 10.54 -10.38 -27.27
CA LYS A 10 10.06 -9.04 -26.94
C LYS A 10 8.80 -8.69 -27.71
N ARG A 11 8.74 -9.03 -28.99
CA ARG A 11 7.57 -8.82 -29.85
C ARG A 11 6.38 -9.64 -29.34
N ALA A 12 6.62 -10.88 -29.01
CA ALA A 12 5.56 -11.75 -28.47
C ALA A 12 5.02 -11.22 -27.15
N GLN A 13 5.89 -10.74 -26.24
CA GLN A 13 5.48 -10.14 -24.99
C GLN A 13 4.64 -8.88 -25.19
N ALA A 14 5.05 -8.01 -26.13
CA ALA A 14 4.32 -6.80 -26.46
C ALA A 14 2.94 -7.12 -27.04
N GLN A 15 2.85 -8.13 -27.93
CA GLN A 15 1.57 -8.57 -28.48
C GLN A 15 0.66 -9.14 -27.41
N TRP A 16 1.21 -9.96 -26.53
CA TRP A 16 0.47 -10.52 -25.40
C TRP A 16 -0.10 -9.40 -24.52
N TYR A 17 0.71 -8.41 -24.18
CA TYR A 17 0.29 -7.26 -23.39
C TYR A 17 -0.84 -6.50 -24.06
N GLN A 18 -0.71 -6.21 -25.36
CA GLN A 18 -1.75 -5.49 -26.09
C GLN A 18 -3.08 -6.24 -26.09
N ARG A 19 -3.05 -7.56 -26.15
CA ARG A 19 -4.28 -8.39 -26.10
C ARG A 19 -4.90 -8.47 -24.72
N ASN A 20 -4.08 -8.31 -23.66
CA ASN A 20 -4.50 -8.54 -22.27
C ASN A 20 -4.55 -7.27 -21.42
N LYS A 21 -4.18 -6.12 -21.96
CA LYS A 21 -4.06 -4.88 -21.19
C LYS A 21 -5.37 -4.48 -20.49
N ASP A 22 -6.49 -4.68 -21.13
CA ASP A 22 -7.78 -4.30 -20.56
C ASP A 22 -8.14 -5.19 -19.37
N ALA A 23 -7.91 -6.51 -19.51
CA ALA A 23 -8.11 -7.45 -18.41
C ALA A 23 -7.18 -7.15 -17.23
N ILE A 24 -5.92 -6.78 -17.52
CA ILE A 24 -4.95 -6.40 -16.49
C ILE A 24 -5.42 -5.14 -15.76
N LYS A 25 -5.89 -4.13 -16.48
CA LYS A 25 -6.41 -2.88 -15.90
C LYS A 25 -7.62 -3.15 -15.03
N GLU A 26 -8.55 -3.97 -15.48
CA GLU A 26 -9.74 -4.33 -14.71
C GLU A 26 -9.37 -5.05 -13.41
N ARG A 27 -8.42 -5.98 -13.47
CA ARG A 27 -7.95 -6.71 -12.29
C ARG A 27 -7.32 -5.76 -11.27
N ARG A 28 -6.46 -4.84 -11.73
CA ARG A 28 -5.82 -3.85 -10.86
C ARG A 28 -6.85 -2.91 -10.25
N SER A 29 -7.81 -2.47 -11.04
CA SER A 29 -8.88 -1.59 -10.57
C SER A 29 -9.72 -2.27 -9.49
N ALA A 30 -10.09 -3.53 -9.71
CA ALA A 30 -10.84 -4.31 -8.73
C ALA A 30 -10.03 -4.50 -7.44
N ALA A 31 -8.73 -4.82 -7.56
CA ALA A 31 -7.85 -4.98 -6.41
C ALA A 31 -7.72 -3.68 -5.60
N ARG A 32 -7.60 -2.54 -6.29
CA ARG A 32 -7.54 -1.23 -5.63
C ARG A 32 -8.82 -0.93 -4.85
N SER A 33 -9.97 -1.17 -5.48
CA SER A 33 -11.27 -0.94 -4.85
C SER A 33 -11.45 -1.79 -3.61
N GLU A 34 -11.09 -3.07 -3.69
CA GLU A 34 -11.14 -3.99 -2.56
C GLU A 34 -10.24 -3.53 -1.42
N ALA A 35 -8.99 -3.18 -1.74
CA ALA A 35 -8.03 -2.75 -0.75
C ALA A 35 -8.44 -1.42 -0.09
N ARG A 36 -8.91 -0.45 -0.88
CA ARG A 36 -9.37 0.83 -0.35
C ARG A 36 -10.55 0.67 0.59
N LYS A 37 -11.50 -0.18 0.24
CA LYS A 37 -12.65 -0.47 1.09
C LYS A 37 -12.21 -1.13 2.40
N TRP A 38 -11.32 -2.12 2.30
CA TRP A 38 -10.80 -2.81 3.48
C TRP A 38 -10.10 -1.84 4.43
N VAL A 39 -9.24 -0.98 3.88
CA VAL A 39 -8.50 0.02 4.65
C VAL A 39 -9.44 1.03 5.28
N TYR A 40 -10.43 1.51 4.54
CA TYR A 40 -11.43 2.45 5.06
C TYR A 40 -12.18 1.83 6.24
N ASP A 41 -12.65 0.59 6.09
CA ASP A 41 -13.38 -0.12 7.14
C ASP A 41 -12.49 -0.36 8.36
N TYR A 42 -11.24 -0.74 8.14
CA TYR A 42 -10.26 -0.96 9.20
C TYR A 42 -10.01 0.33 9.99
N LYS A 43 -9.77 1.44 9.31
CA LYS A 43 -9.53 2.74 9.94
C LYS A 43 -10.79 3.26 10.66
N THR A 44 -11.97 2.91 10.17
CA THR A 44 -13.23 3.26 10.84
C THR A 44 -13.36 2.53 12.17
N LYS A 45 -12.98 1.24 12.21
CA LYS A 45 -13.00 0.44 13.43
C LYS A 45 -11.91 0.85 14.42
N HIS A 46 -10.76 1.30 13.91
CA HIS A 46 -9.59 1.66 14.71
C HIS A 46 -9.31 3.15 14.55
N SER A 47 -10.30 3.99 14.86
CA SER A 47 -10.27 5.41 14.54
C SER A 47 -9.43 6.27 15.49
N LYS A 48 -8.98 5.71 16.62
CA LYS A 48 -8.20 6.47 17.60
C LYS A 48 -6.73 6.45 17.25
N CYS A 49 -6.12 7.64 17.20
CA CYS A 49 -4.67 7.76 17.07
C CYS A 49 -3.98 7.09 18.26
N THR A 50 -2.95 6.28 17.98
CA THR A 50 -2.19 5.58 19.01
C THR A 50 -1.54 6.56 20.00
N ASP A 51 -1.08 7.71 19.50
CA ASP A 51 -0.33 8.66 20.33
C ASP A 51 -1.22 9.64 21.08
N CYS A 52 -2.09 10.38 20.40
CA CYS A 52 -2.91 11.40 21.04
C CYS A 52 -4.26 10.90 21.54
N LYS A 53 -4.66 9.69 21.18
CA LYS A 53 -5.91 9.02 21.60
C LYS A 53 -7.18 9.70 21.12
N VAL A 54 -7.07 10.65 20.20
CA VAL A 54 -8.23 11.33 19.59
C VAL A 54 -8.72 10.50 18.40
N ALA A 55 -10.04 10.38 18.26
CA ALA A 55 -10.64 9.71 17.11
C ALA A 55 -10.73 10.64 15.92
N TYR A 56 -10.43 10.13 14.74
CA TYR A 56 -10.43 10.89 13.49
C TYR A 56 -11.11 10.09 12.39
N PRO A 57 -11.65 10.78 11.36
CA PRO A 57 -12.11 10.08 10.17
C PRO A 57 -10.94 9.41 9.42
N PRO A 58 -11.21 8.36 8.63
CA PRO A 58 -10.14 7.56 8.01
C PRO A 58 -9.10 8.34 7.20
N HIS A 59 -9.50 9.42 6.52
CA HIS A 59 -8.58 10.20 5.69
C HIS A 59 -7.53 10.98 6.49
N VAL A 60 -7.72 11.14 7.80
CA VAL A 60 -6.77 11.81 8.70
C VAL A 60 -5.80 10.81 9.34
N LEU A 61 -6.08 9.52 9.22
CA LEU A 61 -5.30 8.46 9.86
C LEU A 61 -4.30 7.85 8.88
N ASP A 62 -3.08 7.65 9.36
CA ASP A 62 -1.98 7.06 8.61
C ASP A 62 -1.55 5.74 9.26
N PHE A 63 -0.99 4.84 8.45
CA PHE A 63 -0.29 3.66 8.95
C PHE A 63 1.18 4.00 9.13
N ASP A 64 1.69 3.84 10.34
CA ASP A 64 3.09 4.06 10.65
C ASP A 64 3.77 2.73 10.95
N HIS A 65 4.73 2.32 10.12
CA HIS A 65 5.47 1.08 10.31
C HIS A 65 6.35 1.18 11.55
N LEU A 66 6.28 0.15 12.39
CA LEU A 66 7.12 0.08 13.59
C LEU A 66 8.50 -0.52 13.27
N ALA A 67 8.53 -1.57 12.44
CA ALA A 67 9.76 -2.25 12.06
C ALA A 67 9.51 -3.12 10.82
N ASN A 68 10.59 -3.56 10.18
CA ASN A 68 10.54 -4.55 9.10
C ASN A 68 9.63 -4.17 7.93
N LYS A 69 9.60 -2.88 7.58
CA LYS A 69 8.82 -2.41 6.45
C LYS A 69 9.27 -3.08 5.16
N SER A 70 8.34 -3.79 4.49
CA SER A 70 8.59 -4.39 3.19
C SER A 70 8.21 -3.44 2.06
N PHE A 71 7.12 -2.67 2.22
CA PHE A 71 6.64 -1.72 1.23
C PHE A 71 5.69 -0.70 1.87
N GLY A 72 5.43 0.39 1.18
CA GLY A 72 4.43 1.38 1.60
C GLY A 72 3.03 0.92 1.29
N ILE A 73 2.09 1.12 2.21
CA ILE A 73 0.71 0.66 2.06
C ILE A 73 0.01 1.36 0.88
N SER A 74 0.11 2.68 0.80
CA SER A 74 -0.53 3.45 -0.28
C SER A 74 -0.02 3.03 -1.65
N ARG A 75 1.28 2.82 -1.76
CA ARG A 75 1.91 2.40 -3.02
C ARG A 75 1.46 1.00 -3.42
N ALA A 76 1.38 0.09 -2.46
CA ALA A 76 0.93 -1.28 -2.70
C ALA A 76 -0.51 -1.29 -3.22
N ILE A 77 -1.40 -0.48 -2.63
CA ILE A 77 -2.78 -0.34 -3.08
C ILE A 77 -2.81 0.18 -4.52
N GLN A 78 -2.03 1.21 -4.81
CA GLN A 78 -1.99 1.83 -6.14
C GLN A 78 -1.50 0.85 -7.20
N GLN A 79 -0.57 -0.02 -6.84
CA GLN A 79 -0.02 -1.04 -7.75
C GLN A 79 -0.94 -2.25 -7.92
N GLY A 80 -2.04 -2.33 -7.18
CA GLY A 80 -2.96 -3.46 -7.27
C GLY A 80 -2.43 -4.73 -6.61
N MET A 81 -1.65 -4.59 -5.55
CA MET A 81 -1.11 -5.73 -4.82
C MET A 81 -2.25 -6.55 -4.18
N ALA A 82 -2.04 -7.86 -4.02
CA ALA A 82 -3.01 -8.74 -3.40
C ALA A 82 -3.35 -8.27 -1.98
N ILE A 83 -4.65 -8.28 -1.65
CA ILE A 83 -5.15 -7.76 -0.36
C ILE A 83 -4.51 -8.48 0.83
N GLU A 84 -4.25 -9.78 0.71
CA GLU A 84 -3.66 -10.58 1.78
C GLU A 84 -2.27 -10.07 2.17
N ARG A 85 -1.48 -9.67 1.18
CA ARG A 85 -0.15 -9.12 1.42
C ARG A 85 -0.22 -7.75 2.07
N ILE A 86 -1.19 -6.93 1.67
CA ILE A 86 -1.41 -5.60 2.25
C ILE A 86 -1.83 -5.74 3.72
N ILE A 87 -2.73 -6.65 4.03
CA ILE A 87 -3.18 -6.91 5.39
C ILE A 87 -2.01 -7.32 6.29
N GLU A 88 -1.13 -8.22 5.79
CA GLU A 88 0.04 -8.65 6.55
C GLU A 88 0.98 -7.47 6.84
N GLU A 89 1.13 -6.56 5.88
CA GLU A 89 1.96 -5.38 6.08
C GLU A 89 1.33 -4.41 7.09
N ILE A 90 0.01 -4.25 7.06
CA ILE A 90 -0.73 -3.39 8.00
C ILE A 90 -0.55 -3.86 9.44
N LYS A 91 -0.40 -5.17 9.67
CA LYS A 91 -0.15 -5.73 11.01
C LYS A 91 1.16 -5.22 11.63
N LYS A 92 2.09 -4.75 10.82
CA LYS A 92 3.36 -4.18 11.28
C LYS A 92 3.25 -2.70 11.64
N CYS A 93 2.08 -2.11 11.48
CA CYS A 93 1.86 -0.67 11.60
C CYS A 93 0.98 -0.31 12.79
N GLU A 94 1.17 0.90 13.29
CA GLU A 94 0.21 1.53 14.18
C GLU A 94 -0.56 2.60 13.44
N ILE A 95 -1.80 2.86 13.87
CA ILE A 95 -2.60 3.95 13.32
C ILE A 95 -2.29 5.21 14.12
N VAL A 96 -1.88 6.26 13.44
CA VAL A 96 -1.62 7.57 14.02
C VAL A 96 -2.27 8.64 13.13
N CYS A 97 -2.65 9.76 13.73
CA CYS A 97 -3.14 10.88 12.94
C CYS A 97 -1.98 11.55 12.22
N SER A 98 -2.29 12.36 11.21
CA SER A 98 -1.27 13.02 10.38
C SER A 98 -0.30 13.86 11.22
N ASN A 99 -0.78 14.56 12.24
CA ASN A 99 0.08 15.37 13.11
C ASN A 99 1.03 14.50 13.93
N CYS A 100 0.51 13.48 14.60
CA CYS A 100 1.34 12.58 15.40
C CYS A 100 2.33 11.81 14.52
N HIS A 101 1.96 11.48 13.30
CA HIS A 101 2.87 10.83 12.35
C HIS A 101 4.06 11.74 12.04
N ARG A 102 3.81 13.04 11.82
CA ARG A 102 4.87 14.02 11.61
C ARG A 102 5.77 14.14 12.83
N GLU A 103 5.19 14.14 14.03
CA GLU A 103 5.97 14.20 15.27
C GLU A 103 6.88 12.97 15.40
N ARG A 104 6.40 11.78 15.07
CA ARG A 104 7.21 10.57 15.07
C ARG A 104 8.36 10.67 14.06
N THR A 105 8.07 11.17 12.86
CA THR A 105 9.08 11.33 11.81
C THR A 105 10.17 12.28 12.26
N ARG A 106 9.79 13.41 12.86
CA ARG A 106 10.74 14.38 13.38
C ARG A 106 11.61 13.77 14.49
N SER A 107 11.00 13.06 15.43
CA SER A 107 11.72 12.39 16.51
C SER A 107 12.76 11.41 15.99
N ARG A 108 12.38 10.61 14.98
CA ARG A 108 13.30 9.65 14.35
C ARG A 108 14.46 10.35 13.66
N MET A 109 14.21 11.48 13.02
CA MET A 109 15.27 12.28 12.38
C MET A 109 16.25 12.85 13.39
N LEU A 110 15.77 13.28 14.55
CA LEU A 110 16.61 13.83 15.60
C LEU A 110 17.46 12.78 16.32
N GLU A 111 17.02 11.52 16.29
CA GLU A 111 17.74 10.39 16.88
C GLU A 111 18.85 9.84 15.94
N SER A 112 18.83 10.23 14.68
CA SER A 112 19.77 9.73 13.66
C SER A 112 21.16 10.33 13.80
#